data_86ba509416dd2f9519d5131cf7ad1f46
#
_entry.id   86ba509416dd2f9519d5131cf7ad1f46
#
_cell.length_a   1.000
_cell.length_b   1.000
_cell.length_c   1.000
_cell.angle_alpha   90.00
_cell.angle_beta   90.00
_cell.angle_gamma   90.00
#
_symmetry.space_group_name_H-M   'P 1'
#
loop_
_entity.id
_entity.type
_entity.pdbx_description
1 polymer ?
#
loop_
_entity_poly.entity_id
_entity_poly.type
_entity_poly.pdbx_seq_one_letter_code
_entity_poly.pdbx_strand_id
1 'polypeptide(L)'
;MKKLIKILLLIFFIFPFINVYADYFEITSKNVVLFNLNNNEIIYEKNKDEVIKVASMQKIMTSIVAIEHIDNIDEEFYMEGYMLYGLDPELLTVGFYDGELVTYKDLLYGTLLKSGADGAYSLAMKISGSEEEFVNLMNQKAEELGLKNTHFVNSHGLDEDTQFSTVYDIGIIMKYAYNNKIFKEIISTDSYTTSDGLYTFDGPVKKAHNLGLNYFNAGKTGYTEEAGDCLVSISSFNDVGYLLVTAGAEPSFENKNFIDQKNIYDYYMNNYSFRNIINKGDLIKRIKTKYDDEVLLKSKEDVSKYLNNNIFNKDLVIKYDGLEVLDRSIKTGDKIGKYQILYKDEVLYESDVYSPITVKFKLKKEYLITIIALVTILFMWLIYLRIRKIRRRKI
;
A
#
# COMPACT_ATOMS: atom_id res chain seq x y z
N MET A 1 -9.15 20.44 48.12
CA MET A 1 -9.87 20.55 46.85
C MET A 1 -9.04 20.99 45.67
N LYS A 2 -8.33 22.13 45.66
CA LYS A 2 -7.53 22.60 44.49
C LYS A 2 -6.39 21.66 44.04
N LYS A 3 -5.77 20.87 44.93
CA LYS A 3 -4.74 19.86 44.59
C LYS A 3 -5.33 18.60 43.96
N LEU A 4 -6.53 18.17 44.40
CA LEU A 4 -7.24 17.02 43.83
C LEU A 4 -7.71 17.30 42.40
N ILE A 5 -8.18 18.52 42.13
CA ILE A 5 -8.62 18.96 40.81
C ILE A 5 -7.46 19.03 39.81
N LYS A 6 -6.24 19.43 40.26
CA LYS A 6 -5.04 19.42 39.42
C LYS A 6 -4.57 18.01 39.09
N ILE A 7 -4.71 17.05 39.99
CA ILE A 7 -4.37 15.64 39.76
C ILE A 7 -5.39 15.01 38.80
N LEU A 8 -6.67 15.30 38.96
CA LEU A 8 -7.71 14.83 38.02
C LEU A 8 -7.53 15.40 36.58
N LEU A 9 -7.13 16.66 36.46
CA LEU A 9 -6.83 17.28 35.17
C LEU A 9 -5.53 16.71 34.53
N LEU A 10 -4.54 16.28 35.32
CA LEU A 10 -3.32 15.66 34.82
C LEU A 10 -3.56 14.21 34.33
N ILE A 11 -4.49 13.49 34.94
CA ILE A 11 -4.88 12.15 34.51
C ILE A 11 -5.63 12.19 33.17
N PHE A 12 -6.39 13.26 32.89
CA PHE A 12 -7.09 13.43 31.61
C PHE A 12 -6.17 13.67 30.43
N PHE A 13 -4.90 14.14 30.65
CA PHE A 13 -3.90 14.38 29.60
C PHE A 13 -3.01 13.16 29.30
N ILE A 14 -3.12 12.07 30.08
CA ILE A 14 -2.25 10.87 29.93
C ILE A 14 -3.00 9.71 29.26
N PHE A 15 -4.31 9.78 29.12
CA PHE A 15 -5.02 8.83 28.26
C PHE A 15 -4.84 9.24 26.79
N PRO A 16 -4.13 8.45 25.95
CA PRO A 16 -4.22 8.66 24.53
C PRO A 16 -5.70 8.56 24.16
N PHE A 17 -6.21 9.51 23.39
CA PHE A 17 -7.51 9.38 22.75
C PHE A 17 -7.41 8.12 21.88
N ILE A 18 -7.91 7.00 22.40
CA ILE A 18 -8.19 5.83 21.60
C ILE A 18 -9.31 6.31 20.68
N ASN A 19 -8.98 6.61 19.44
CA ASN A 19 -9.97 6.80 18.41
C ASN A 19 -10.65 5.44 18.25
N VAL A 20 -11.75 5.23 18.94
CA VAL A 20 -12.66 4.12 18.67
C VAL A 20 -13.33 4.50 17.35
N TYR A 21 -12.74 4.09 16.25
CA TYR A 21 -13.45 4.06 14.99
C TYR A 21 -14.57 3.03 15.16
N ALA A 22 -15.81 3.48 15.16
CA ALA A 22 -16.93 2.57 15.03
C ALA A 22 -16.76 1.87 13.67
N ASP A 23 -16.59 0.55 13.68
CA ASP A 23 -16.58 -0.22 12.45
C ASP A 23 -17.90 0.04 11.73
N TYR A 24 -17.82 0.48 10.47
CA TYR A 24 -18.99 0.72 9.62
C TYR A 24 -19.62 -0.59 9.10
N PHE A 25 -19.08 -1.74 9.51
CA PHE A 25 -19.51 -3.09 9.17
C PHE A 25 -19.25 -4.03 10.34
N GLU A 26 -20.09 -5.06 10.46
CA GLU A 26 -19.94 -6.10 11.48
C GLU A 26 -19.04 -7.22 10.96
N ILE A 27 -18.00 -7.57 11.75
CA ILE A 27 -17.08 -8.67 11.48
C ILE A 27 -16.74 -9.42 12.78
N THR A 28 -16.53 -10.71 12.66
CA THR A 28 -16.09 -11.58 13.75
C THR A 28 -14.57 -11.70 13.83
N SER A 29 -13.87 -11.43 12.73
CA SER A 29 -12.40 -11.46 12.64
C SER A 29 -11.78 -10.51 13.65
N LYS A 30 -10.78 -11.01 14.38
CA LYS A 30 -10.04 -10.28 15.42
C LYS A 30 -8.94 -9.40 14.83
N ASN A 31 -8.28 -9.90 13.78
CA ASN A 31 -7.15 -9.28 13.14
C ASN A 31 -7.45 -9.06 11.66
N VAL A 32 -7.25 -7.85 11.16
CA VAL A 32 -7.58 -7.47 9.78
C VAL A 32 -6.58 -6.47 9.25
N VAL A 33 -6.23 -6.61 7.97
CA VAL A 33 -5.57 -5.56 7.19
C VAL A 33 -6.10 -5.56 5.76
N LEU A 34 -6.47 -4.38 5.25
CA LEU A 34 -6.89 -4.15 3.87
C LEU A 34 -5.94 -3.18 3.19
N PHE A 35 -5.30 -3.64 2.13
CA PHE A 35 -4.44 -2.84 1.27
C PHE A 35 -5.19 -2.43 -0.01
N ASN A 36 -4.97 -1.20 -0.44
CA ASN A 36 -5.22 -0.77 -1.80
C ASN A 36 -3.98 -1.09 -2.65
N LEU A 37 -4.11 -1.98 -3.63
CA LEU A 37 -2.98 -2.44 -4.43
C LEU A 37 -2.52 -1.42 -5.48
N ASN A 38 -3.32 -0.39 -5.79
CA ASN A 38 -2.97 0.62 -6.78
C ASN A 38 -1.94 1.64 -6.24
N ASN A 39 -2.00 1.94 -4.95
CA ASN A 39 -1.11 2.91 -4.29
C ASN A 39 -0.34 2.32 -3.11
N ASN A 40 -0.56 1.03 -2.78
CA ASN A 40 0.05 0.30 -1.67
C ASN A 40 -0.28 0.86 -0.27
N GLU A 41 -1.32 1.66 -0.13
CA GLU A 41 -1.76 2.20 1.16
C GLU A 41 -2.61 1.17 1.92
N ILE A 42 -2.46 1.13 3.26
CA ILE A 42 -3.41 0.44 4.13
C ILE A 42 -4.62 1.36 4.28
N ILE A 43 -5.80 0.86 3.92
CA ILE A 43 -7.05 1.62 3.97
C ILE A 43 -7.97 1.18 5.11
N TYR A 44 -7.71 0.03 5.71
CA TYR A 44 -8.35 -0.42 6.95
C TYR A 44 -7.42 -1.37 7.71
N GLU A 45 -7.41 -1.23 9.03
CA GLU A 45 -6.67 -2.14 9.90
C GLU A 45 -7.36 -2.34 11.26
N LYS A 46 -7.21 -3.54 11.81
CA LYS A 46 -7.62 -3.92 13.15
C LYS A 46 -6.60 -4.90 13.66
N ASN A 47 -5.85 -4.55 14.70
CA ASN A 47 -4.82 -5.40 15.30
C ASN A 47 -3.82 -6.00 14.27
N LYS A 48 -3.44 -5.25 13.23
CA LYS A 48 -2.67 -5.79 12.09
C LYS A 48 -1.30 -6.33 12.43
N ASP A 49 -0.67 -5.80 13.49
CA ASP A 49 0.68 -6.15 13.93
C ASP A 49 0.67 -7.13 15.13
N GLU A 50 -0.50 -7.59 15.56
CA GLU A 50 -0.62 -8.60 16.60
C GLU A 50 -0.08 -9.93 16.11
N VAL A 51 0.80 -10.55 16.92
CA VAL A 51 1.40 -11.85 16.63
C VAL A 51 0.35 -12.93 16.88
N ILE A 52 0.07 -13.73 15.85
CA ILE A 52 -0.98 -14.74 15.84
C ILE A 52 -0.51 -16.04 15.16
N LYS A 53 -1.26 -17.11 15.34
CA LYS A 53 -1.21 -18.28 14.48
C LYS A 53 -1.93 -17.98 13.17
N VAL A 54 -1.39 -18.44 12.05
CA VAL A 54 -1.91 -18.12 10.71
C VAL A 54 -2.39 -19.34 9.94
N ALA A 55 -2.29 -20.50 10.56
CA ALA A 55 -2.72 -21.76 9.98
C ALA A 55 -2.20 -21.93 8.53
N SER A 56 -3.01 -22.51 7.67
CA SER A 56 -2.66 -22.77 6.27
C SER A 56 -2.45 -21.52 5.40
N MET A 57 -2.63 -20.29 5.90
CA MET A 57 -2.23 -19.11 5.12
C MET A 57 -0.72 -19.09 4.86
N GLN A 58 0.10 -19.68 5.74
CA GLN A 58 1.55 -19.80 5.50
C GLN A 58 1.92 -20.61 4.24
N LYS A 59 1.03 -21.47 3.73
CA LYS A 59 1.26 -22.22 2.49
C LYS A 59 1.49 -21.31 1.27
N ILE A 60 1.17 -20.03 1.38
CA ILE A 60 1.56 -19.00 0.41
C ILE A 60 3.09 -18.89 0.37
N MET A 61 3.74 -18.79 1.54
CA MET A 61 5.21 -18.77 1.64
C MET A 61 5.82 -20.08 1.14
N THR A 62 5.27 -21.21 1.57
CA THR A 62 5.70 -22.55 1.11
C THR A 62 5.67 -22.63 -0.42
N SER A 63 4.57 -22.21 -1.03
CA SER A 63 4.39 -22.33 -2.48
C SER A 63 5.27 -21.37 -3.27
N ILE A 64 5.45 -20.11 -2.81
CA ILE A 64 6.31 -19.18 -3.53
C ILE A 64 7.79 -19.56 -3.42
N VAL A 65 8.24 -20.02 -2.25
CA VAL A 65 9.61 -20.54 -2.08
C VAL A 65 9.80 -21.78 -2.95
N ALA A 66 8.84 -22.70 -3.01
CA ALA A 66 8.92 -23.84 -3.90
C ALA A 66 9.03 -23.43 -5.37
N ILE A 67 8.16 -22.55 -5.85
CA ILE A 67 8.17 -22.06 -7.24
C ILE A 67 9.53 -21.42 -7.61
N GLU A 68 10.16 -20.70 -6.70
CA GLU A 68 11.46 -20.06 -6.94
C GLU A 68 12.64 -21.05 -7.01
N HIS A 69 12.44 -22.30 -6.58
CA HIS A 69 13.46 -23.35 -6.60
C HIS A 69 13.14 -24.48 -7.60
N ILE A 70 12.06 -24.38 -8.34
CA ILE A 70 11.65 -25.35 -9.37
C ILE A 70 11.94 -24.77 -10.75
N ASP A 71 12.75 -25.50 -11.56
CA ASP A 71 13.04 -25.08 -12.93
C ASP A 71 11.86 -25.32 -13.87
N ASN A 72 11.11 -26.41 -13.67
CA ASN A 72 9.96 -26.81 -14.51
C ASN A 72 8.86 -27.40 -13.65
N ILE A 73 7.73 -26.67 -13.51
CA ILE A 73 6.59 -27.14 -12.69
C ILE A 73 5.85 -28.35 -13.29
N ASP A 74 6.01 -28.59 -14.60
CA ASP A 74 5.40 -29.74 -15.30
C ASP A 74 6.33 -30.97 -15.30
N GLU A 75 7.47 -30.96 -14.60
CA GLU A 75 8.33 -32.11 -14.41
C GLU A 75 7.61 -33.20 -13.62
N GLU A 76 7.60 -34.43 -14.23
CA GLU A 76 6.99 -35.62 -13.64
C GLU A 76 7.98 -36.39 -12.76
N PHE A 77 7.53 -36.89 -11.63
CA PHE A 77 8.30 -37.77 -10.77
C PHE A 77 7.36 -38.69 -9.97
N TYR A 78 7.92 -39.80 -9.48
CA TYR A 78 7.17 -40.66 -8.56
C TYR A 78 7.27 -40.15 -7.13
N MET A 79 6.14 -40.13 -6.45
CA MET A 79 6.11 -39.90 -5.01
C MET A 79 6.87 -41.01 -4.30
N GLU A 80 7.75 -40.65 -3.38
CA GLU A 80 8.50 -41.59 -2.57
C GLU A 80 8.06 -41.49 -1.12
N GLY A 81 7.98 -42.62 -0.43
CA GLY A 81 7.42 -42.70 0.93
C GLY A 81 7.99 -41.65 1.90
N TYR A 82 9.27 -41.30 1.80
CA TYR A 82 9.89 -40.28 2.66
C TYR A 82 9.26 -38.89 2.49
N MET A 83 8.61 -38.62 1.36
CA MET A 83 7.90 -37.34 1.11
C MET A 83 6.56 -37.25 1.83
N LEU A 84 6.09 -38.35 2.44
CA LEU A 84 4.80 -38.46 3.10
C LEU A 84 4.92 -38.84 4.57
N TYR A 85 6.08 -39.38 5.00
CA TYR A 85 6.29 -39.83 6.38
C TYR A 85 6.45 -38.66 7.35
N GLY A 86 5.80 -38.78 8.51
CA GLY A 86 5.89 -37.81 9.59
C GLY A 86 4.79 -36.75 9.61
N LEU A 87 3.88 -36.79 8.63
CA LEU A 87 2.69 -35.94 8.66
C LEU A 87 1.73 -36.41 9.78
N ASP A 88 1.21 -35.44 10.53
CA ASP A 88 0.17 -35.69 11.50
C ASP A 88 -1.10 -36.21 10.78
N PRO A 89 -1.69 -37.31 11.21
CA PRO A 89 -2.90 -37.85 10.58
C PRO A 89 -4.13 -36.94 10.62
N GLU A 90 -4.15 -35.94 11.49
CA GLU A 90 -5.25 -34.98 11.59
C GLU A 90 -5.15 -33.84 10.55
N LEU A 91 -4.01 -33.73 9.84
CA LEU A 91 -3.83 -32.73 8.81
C LEU A 91 -4.72 -33.00 7.59
N LEU A 92 -5.25 -31.93 7.01
CA LEU A 92 -5.95 -32.00 5.74
C LEU A 92 -4.94 -32.33 4.62
N THR A 93 -5.19 -33.41 3.89
CA THR A 93 -4.35 -33.85 2.78
C THR A 93 -5.13 -33.89 1.46
N VAL A 94 -4.42 -33.92 0.35
CA VAL A 94 -4.96 -34.29 -0.99
C VAL A 94 -5.22 -35.77 -1.03
N GLY A 95 -4.30 -36.56 -0.50
CA GLY A 95 -4.31 -38.01 -0.49
C GLY A 95 -3.26 -38.63 -1.42
N PHE A 96 -2.19 -37.90 -1.74
CA PHE A 96 -1.05 -38.43 -2.50
C PHE A 96 -0.46 -39.67 -1.80
N TYR A 97 0.00 -40.66 -2.59
CA TYR A 97 0.51 -41.93 -2.06
C TYR A 97 1.87 -42.31 -2.65
N ASP A 98 2.55 -43.21 -1.97
CA ASP A 98 3.86 -43.73 -2.40
C ASP A 98 3.76 -44.49 -3.73
N GLY A 99 4.61 -44.11 -4.71
CA GLY A 99 4.60 -44.66 -6.07
C GLY A 99 3.63 -43.97 -7.04
N GLU A 100 2.90 -42.94 -6.63
CA GLU A 100 2.06 -42.13 -7.51
C GLU A 100 2.93 -41.25 -8.43
N LEU A 101 2.56 -41.19 -9.71
CA LEU A 101 3.22 -40.28 -10.67
C LEU A 101 2.56 -38.89 -10.58
N VAL A 102 3.32 -37.88 -10.20
CA VAL A 102 2.85 -36.51 -10.00
C VAL A 102 3.77 -35.51 -10.68
N THR A 103 3.30 -34.27 -10.84
CA THR A 103 4.12 -33.12 -11.21
C THR A 103 4.28 -32.17 -10.02
N TYR A 104 5.30 -31.29 -10.05
CA TYR A 104 5.36 -30.18 -9.08
C TYR A 104 4.10 -29.32 -9.11
N LYS A 105 3.49 -29.20 -10.29
CA LYS A 105 2.23 -28.49 -10.50
C LYS A 105 1.08 -29.11 -9.70
N ASP A 106 0.96 -30.44 -9.71
CA ASP A 106 -0.06 -31.15 -8.90
C ASP A 106 0.11 -30.87 -7.42
N LEU A 107 1.36 -30.91 -6.92
CA LEU A 107 1.65 -30.59 -5.52
C LEU A 107 1.34 -29.13 -5.17
N LEU A 108 1.68 -28.18 -6.05
CA LEU A 108 1.40 -26.76 -5.84
C LEU A 108 -0.11 -26.47 -5.81
N TYR A 109 -0.86 -27.04 -6.75
CA TYR A 109 -2.33 -26.93 -6.76
C TYR A 109 -2.96 -27.60 -5.54
N GLY A 110 -2.49 -28.78 -5.16
CA GLY A 110 -2.91 -29.46 -3.95
C GLY A 110 -2.67 -28.63 -2.69
N THR A 111 -1.51 -28.01 -2.60
CA THR A 111 -1.11 -27.13 -1.49
C THR A 111 -1.97 -25.88 -1.39
N LEU A 112 -2.21 -25.19 -2.50
CA LEU A 112 -2.89 -23.89 -2.49
C LEU A 112 -4.42 -24.01 -2.52
N LEU A 113 -5.00 -24.88 -3.38
CA LEU A 113 -6.44 -24.97 -3.55
C LEU A 113 -7.07 -25.86 -2.49
N LYS A 114 -6.57 -27.11 -2.35
CA LYS A 114 -7.08 -28.09 -1.39
C LYS A 114 -6.58 -27.83 0.03
N SER A 115 -5.51 -27.03 0.17
CA SER A 115 -4.80 -26.84 1.45
C SER A 115 -4.08 -28.10 1.95
N GLY A 116 -3.70 -29.02 1.03
CA GLY A 116 -3.08 -30.30 1.32
C GLY A 116 -1.73 -30.14 2.03
N ALA A 117 -1.62 -30.73 3.21
CA ALA A 117 -0.36 -30.74 3.97
C ALA A 117 0.66 -31.69 3.31
N ASP A 118 0.20 -32.78 2.73
CA ASP A 118 1.00 -33.73 1.94
C ASP A 118 1.65 -33.06 0.72
N GLY A 119 0.92 -32.23 -0.01
CA GLY A 119 1.50 -31.44 -1.09
C GLY A 119 2.59 -30.48 -0.62
N ALA A 120 2.33 -29.73 0.47
CA ALA A 120 3.29 -28.79 1.04
C ALA A 120 4.56 -29.46 1.57
N TYR A 121 4.39 -30.53 2.32
CA TYR A 121 5.50 -31.32 2.86
C TYR A 121 6.32 -31.99 1.76
N SER A 122 5.64 -32.60 0.75
CA SER A 122 6.32 -33.22 -0.39
C SER A 122 7.14 -32.23 -1.20
N LEU A 123 6.65 -31.00 -1.42
CA LEU A 123 7.42 -29.92 -2.02
C LEU A 123 8.69 -29.63 -1.21
N ALA A 124 8.56 -29.51 0.10
CA ALA A 124 9.69 -29.24 0.98
C ALA A 124 10.74 -30.36 0.92
N MET A 125 10.30 -31.61 1.05
CA MET A 125 11.18 -32.79 0.98
C MET A 125 11.88 -32.94 -0.38
N LYS A 126 11.14 -32.74 -1.47
CA LYS A 126 11.68 -32.89 -2.84
C LYS A 126 12.69 -31.81 -3.20
N ILE A 127 12.47 -30.56 -2.77
CA ILE A 127 13.32 -29.42 -3.10
C ILE A 127 14.59 -29.37 -2.25
N SER A 128 14.44 -29.62 -0.92
CA SER A 128 15.52 -29.38 0.03
C SER A 128 16.06 -30.64 0.69
N GLY A 129 15.44 -31.81 0.43
CA GLY A 129 15.83 -33.08 1.03
C GLY A 129 15.37 -33.26 2.49
N SER A 130 14.96 -32.18 3.17
CA SER A 130 14.36 -32.21 4.49
C SER A 130 13.42 -31.01 4.68
N GLU A 131 12.42 -31.15 5.56
CA GLU A 131 11.54 -30.05 5.91
C GLU A 131 12.30 -28.93 6.64
N GLU A 132 13.28 -29.28 7.50
CA GLU A 132 14.08 -28.30 8.22
C GLU A 132 14.84 -27.35 7.27
N GLU A 133 15.50 -27.91 6.25
CA GLU A 133 16.21 -27.09 5.25
C GLU A 133 15.24 -26.23 4.43
N PHE A 134 14.06 -26.73 4.12
CA PHE A 134 13.05 -25.93 3.42
C PHE A 134 12.49 -24.80 4.29
N VAL A 135 12.26 -25.06 5.58
CA VAL A 135 11.84 -24.04 6.54
C VAL A 135 12.90 -22.95 6.70
N ASN A 136 14.20 -23.32 6.63
CA ASN A 136 15.27 -22.33 6.59
C ASN A 136 15.15 -21.41 5.37
N LEU A 137 14.81 -21.94 4.18
CA LEU A 137 14.53 -21.11 2.99
C LEU A 137 13.31 -20.20 3.19
N MET A 138 12.24 -20.71 3.82
CA MET A 138 11.06 -19.89 4.14
C MET A 138 11.42 -18.74 5.08
N ASN A 139 12.21 -18.97 6.12
CA ASN A 139 12.64 -17.94 7.06
C ASN A 139 13.61 -16.95 6.41
N GLN A 140 14.55 -17.39 5.55
CA GLN A 140 15.37 -16.50 4.74
C GLN A 140 14.52 -15.58 3.86
N LYS A 141 13.48 -16.12 3.20
CA LYS A 141 12.54 -15.32 2.41
C LYS A 141 11.78 -14.32 3.28
N ALA A 142 11.39 -14.69 4.50
CA ALA A 142 10.77 -13.76 5.45
C ALA A 142 11.71 -12.59 5.81
N GLU A 143 12.99 -12.86 6.02
CA GLU A 143 14.02 -11.82 6.24
C GLU A 143 14.21 -10.93 5.01
N GLU A 144 14.30 -11.50 3.81
CA GLU A 144 14.41 -10.76 2.54
C GLU A 144 13.24 -9.79 2.33
N LEU A 145 12.03 -10.20 2.72
CA LEU A 145 10.82 -9.38 2.66
C LEU A 145 10.70 -8.37 3.82
N GLY A 146 11.63 -8.42 4.78
CA GLY A 146 11.67 -7.53 5.95
C GLY A 146 10.59 -7.83 6.99
N LEU A 147 10.09 -9.07 7.05
CA LEU A 147 9.04 -9.50 7.98
C LEU A 147 9.64 -9.67 9.39
N LYS A 148 9.24 -8.80 10.30
CA LYS A 148 9.83 -8.77 11.66
C LYS A 148 9.09 -9.66 12.67
N ASN A 149 7.84 -9.97 12.38
CA ASN A 149 6.94 -10.67 13.27
C ASN A 149 6.48 -12.00 12.66
N THR A 150 7.36 -12.65 11.87
CA THR A 150 7.06 -13.92 11.20
C THR A 150 8.19 -14.91 11.42
N HIS A 151 7.83 -16.12 11.84
CA HIS A 151 8.73 -17.25 11.96
C HIS A 151 8.01 -18.56 11.65
N PHE A 152 8.60 -19.36 10.77
CA PHE A 152 8.08 -20.65 10.32
C PHE A 152 8.90 -21.77 10.94
N VAL A 153 8.24 -22.91 11.29
CA VAL A 153 8.89 -24.12 11.81
C VAL A 153 8.45 -25.39 11.08
N ASN A 154 7.45 -25.29 10.23
CA ASN A 154 7.01 -26.35 9.32
C ASN A 154 6.56 -25.78 7.97
N SER A 155 6.34 -26.65 6.99
CA SER A 155 5.93 -26.26 5.63
C SER A 155 4.41 -26.18 5.43
N HIS A 156 3.62 -26.75 6.35
CA HIS A 156 2.20 -27.04 6.14
C HIS A 156 1.21 -26.23 6.99
N GLY A 157 1.67 -25.52 8.03
CA GLY A 157 0.86 -24.58 8.81
C GLY A 157 0.09 -25.20 9.97
N LEU A 158 0.54 -26.32 10.50
CA LEU A 158 0.13 -26.77 11.84
C LEU A 158 0.70 -25.84 12.89
N ASP A 159 -0.06 -25.54 13.91
CA ASP A 159 0.39 -24.67 14.99
C ASP A 159 1.50 -25.31 15.80
N GLU A 160 2.55 -24.54 16.03
CA GLU A 160 3.69 -24.85 16.86
C GLU A 160 4.02 -23.63 17.74
N ASP A 161 4.53 -23.85 18.93
CA ASP A 161 4.76 -22.77 19.91
C ASP A 161 5.54 -21.59 19.34
N THR A 162 6.58 -21.86 18.57
CA THR A 162 7.47 -20.85 17.97
C THR A 162 7.08 -20.43 16.56
N GLN A 163 5.98 -20.96 16.01
CA GLN A 163 5.46 -20.57 14.71
C GLN A 163 4.43 -19.45 14.84
N PHE A 164 4.68 -18.33 14.19
CA PHE A 164 3.81 -17.15 14.27
C PHE A 164 3.97 -16.24 13.06
N SER A 165 2.97 -15.38 12.85
CA SER A 165 3.02 -14.26 11.91
C SER A 165 2.03 -13.18 12.34
N THR A 166 1.79 -12.19 11.49
CA THR A 166 0.74 -11.18 11.63
C THR A 166 -0.09 -11.12 10.35
N VAL A 167 -1.30 -10.57 10.41
CA VAL A 167 -2.09 -10.35 9.17
C VAL A 167 -1.38 -9.37 8.23
N TYR A 168 -0.59 -8.43 8.77
CA TYR A 168 0.23 -7.52 7.96
C TYR A 168 1.31 -8.30 7.19
N ASP A 169 2.10 -9.13 7.87
CA ASP A 169 3.19 -9.90 7.26
C ASP A 169 2.65 -10.90 6.22
N ILE A 170 1.53 -11.58 6.50
CA ILE A 170 0.84 -12.43 5.52
C ILE A 170 0.40 -11.62 4.29
N GLY A 171 -0.06 -10.40 4.48
CA GLY A 171 -0.38 -9.49 3.38
C GLY A 171 0.84 -9.18 2.50
N ILE A 172 2.00 -8.92 3.10
CA ILE A 172 3.26 -8.69 2.38
C ILE A 172 3.68 -9.94 1.60
N ILE A 173 3.60 -11.14 2.21
CA ILE A 173 3.90 -12.41 1.55
C ILE A 173 2.98 -12.62 0.34
N MET A 174 1.67 -12.44 0.53
CA MET A 174 0.69 -12.59 -0.56
C MET A 174 0.93 -11.61 -1.70
N LYS A 175 1.23 -10.34 -1.38
CA LYS A 175 1.56 -9.31 -2.37
C LYS A 175 2.80 -9.66 -3.17
N TYR A 176 3.85 -10.16 -2.51
CA TYR A 176 5.07 -10.62 -3.17
C TYR A 176 4.77 -11.80 -4.10
N ALA A 177 4.14 -12.85 -3.56
CA ALA A 177 3.84 -14.08 -4.29
C ALA A 177 2.93 -13.82 -5.51
N TYR A 178 1.94 -12.95 -5.39
CA TYR A 178 0.99 -12.64 -6.47
C TYR A 178 1.62 -11.92 -7.67
N ASN A 179 2.84 -11.37 -7.54
CA ASN A 179 3.61 -10.84 -8.67
C ASN A 179 4.27 -11.96 -9.50
N ASN A 180 4.42 -13.17 -8.95
CA ASN A 180 4.89 -14.32 -9.70
C ASN A 180 3.73 -14.88 -10.57
N LYS A 181 3.99 -15.08 -11.86
CA LYS A 181 2.95 -15.49 -12.82
C LYS A 181 2.39 -16.89 -12.52
N ILE A 182 3.27 -17.83 -12.15
CA ILE A 182 2.90 -19.21 -11.83
C ILE A 182 2.04 -19.24 -10.56
N PHE A 183 2.50 -18.58 -9.50
CA PHE A 183 1.76 -18.48 -8.25
C PHE A 183 0.39 -17.83 -8.48
N LYS A 184 0.35 -16.72 -9.22
CA LYS A 184 -0.88 -16.00 -9.54
C LYS A 184 -1.89 -16.89 -10.30
N GLU A 185 -1.43 -17.63 -11.30
CA GLU A 185 -2.26 -18.58 -12.05
C GLU A 185 -2.90 -19.61 -11.10
N ILE A 186 -2.07 -20.28 -10.28
CA ILE A 186 -2.52 -21.35 -9.38
C ILE A 186 -3.54 -20.81 -8.38
N ILE A 187 -3.21 -19.74 -7.64
CA ILE A 187 -4.06 -19.26 -6.55
C ILE A 187 -5.37 -18.60 -7.03
N SER A 188 -5.44 -18.25 -8.32
CA SER A 188 -6.63 -17.69 -8.98
C SER A 188 -7.50 -18.73 -9.67
N THR A 189 -7.13 -20.00 -9.60
CA THR A 189 -7.86 -21.10 -10.27
C THR A 189 -9.09 -21.52 -9.47
N ASP A 190 -10.23 -21.69 -10.15
CA ASP A 190 -11.48 -22.17 -9.55
C ASP A 190 -11.39 -23.64 -9.14
N SER A 191 -10.95 -24.50 -10.06
CA SER A 191 -10.82 -25.95 -9.88
C SER A 191 -9.63 -26.49 -10.65
N TYR A 192 -9.01 -27.51 -10.12
CA TYR A 192 -7.90 -28.23 -10.76
C TYR A 192 -8.09 -29.73 -10.66
N THR A 193 -7.77 -30.44 -11.76
CA THR A 193 -7.65 -31.89 -11.79
C THR A 193 -6.20 -32.29 -11.98
N THR A 194 -5.68 -33.19 -11.15
CA THR A 194 -4.28 -33.63 -11.23
C THR A 194 -3.97 -34.26 -12.59
N SER A 195 -2.69 -34.29 -12.96
CA SER A 195 -2.21 -34.75 -14.27
C SER A 195 -2.59 -36.20 -14.57
N ASP A 196 -2.67 -37.04 -13.55
CA ASP A 196 -3.13 -38.44 -13.62
C ASP A 196 -4.66 -38.59 -13.61
N GLY A 197 -5.41 -37.51 -13.35
CA GLY A 197 -6.87 -37.48 -13.29
C GLY A 197 -7.49 -38.08 -12.02
N LEU A 198 -6.70 -38.41 -11.00
CA LEU A 198 -7.20 -39.06 -9.78
C LEU A 198 -7.92 -38.10 -8.85
N TYR A 199 -7.47 -36.84 -8.75
CA TYR A 199 -8.03 -35.85 -7.82
C TYR A 199 -8.57 -34.66 -8.58
N THR A 200 -9.72 -34.17 -8.15
CA THR A 200 -10.28 -32.86 -8.54
C THR A 200 -10.65 -32.11 -7.29
N PHE A 201 -10.13 -30.90 -7.14
CA PHE A 201 -10.43 -30.06 -6.00
C PHE A 201 -10.69 -28.62 -6.39
N ASP A 202 -11.59 -28.01 -5.64
CA ASP A 202 -12.03 -26.64 -5.82
C ASP A 202 -11.22 -25.71 -4.91
N GLY A 203 -10.84 -24.55 -5.46
CA GLY A 203 -10.15 -23.53 -4.71
C GLY A 203 -11.07 -22.54 -3.97
N PRO A 204 -10.50 -21.67 -3.14
CA PRO A 204 -11.23 -20.60 -2.46
C PRO A 204 -11.98 -19.66 -3.41
N VAL A 205 -11.48 -19.49 -4.64
CA VAL A 205 -12.11 -18.63 -5.68
C VAL A 205 -13.48 -19.18 -6.05
N LYS A 206 -13.57 -20.46 -6.38
CA LYS A 206 -14.87 -21.11 -6.71
C LYS A 206 -15.84 -21.02 -5.53
N LYS A 207 -15.34 -21.24 -4.31
CA LYS A 207 -16.14 -21.10 -3.09
C LYS A 207 -16.68 -19.68 -2.93
N ALA A 208 -15.85 -18.66 -3.14
CA ALA A 208 -16.23 -17.25 -3.07
C ALA A 208 -17.30 -16.91 -4.12
N HIS A 209 -17.11 -17.35 -5.37
CA HIS A 209 -18.08 -17.14 -6.45
C HIS A 209 -19.43 -17.80 -6.15
N ASN A 210 -19.44 -18.99 -5.58
CA ASN A 210 -20.67 -19.68 -5.14
C ASN A 210 -21.38 -18.93 -3.99
N LEU A 211 -20.66 -18.13 -3.22
CA LEU A 211 -21.19 -17.24 -2.19
C LEU A 211 -21.58 -15.85 -2.74
N GLY A 212 -21.47 -15.64 -4.06
CA GLY A 212 -21.83 -14.37 -4.73
C GLY A 212 -20.73 -13.29 -4.72
N LEU A 213 -19.49 -13.61 -4.31
CA LEU A 213 -18.36 -12.70 -4.32
C LEU A 213 -17.65 -12.73 -5.69
N ASN A 214 -18.31 -12.26 -6.75
CA ASN A 214 -17.79 -12.34 -8.13
C ASN A 214 -16.55 -11.45 -8.38
N TYR A 215 -16.21 -10.57 -7.46
CA TYR A 215 -15.02 -9.71 -7.48
C TYR A 215 -13.78 -10.39 -6.83
N PHE A 216 -13.93 -11.59 -6.28
CA PHE A 216 -12.87 -12.34 -5.63
C PHE A 216 -11.99 -13.03 -6.69
N ASN A 217 -10.70 -12.68 -6.76
CA ASN A 217 -9.80 -13.10 -7.83
C ASN A 217 -8.81 -14.19 -7.39
N ALA A 218 -8.43 -14.21 -6.12
CA ALA A 218 -7.48 -15.16 -5.57
C ALA A 218 -7.64 -15.25 -4.06
N GLY A 219 -7.28 -16.37 -3.44
CA GLY A 219 -7.30 -16.45 -1.99
C GLY A 219 -6.79 -17.77 -1.43
N LYS A 220 -6.47 -17.73 -0.12
CA LYS A 220 -6.05 -18.88 0.68
C LYS A 220 -6.75 -18.86 2.04
N THR A 221 -7.45 -19.93 2.36
CA THR A 221 -8.07 -20.16 3.67
C THR A 221 -7.08 -20.78 4.65
N GLY A 222 -7.30 -20.58 5.93
CA GLY A 222 -6.62 -21.27 7.03
C GLY A 222 -7.59 -21.50 8.19
N TYR A 223 -7.37 -22.58 8.92
CA TYR A 223 -8.08 -22.86 10.15
C TYR A 223 -7.22 -23.75 11.06
N THR A 224 -7.13 -23.39 12.30
CA THR A 224 -6.76 -24.20 13.46
C THR A 224 -7.59 -23.71 14.64
N GLU A 225 -7.62 -24.46 15.74
CA GLU A 225 -8.36 -24.01 16.94
C GLU A 225 -7.79 -22.68 17.50
N GLU A 226 -6.47 -22.48 17.44
CA GLU A 226 -5.83 -21.26 17.94
C GLU A 226 -5.96 -20.09 16.97
N ALA A 227 -5.80 -20.35 15.65
CA ALA A 227 -5.88 -19.30 14.64
C ALA A 227 -7.31 -18.81 14.39
N GLY A 228 -8.34 -19.64 14.67
CA GLY A 228 -9.70 -19.42 14.19
C GLY A 228 -9.81 -19.52 12.67
N ASP A 229 -10.93 -19.09 12.10
CA ASP A 229 -11.10 -19.01 10.64
C ASP A 229 -10.29 -17.84 10.08
N CYS A 230 -9.41 -18.15 9.13
CA CYS A 230 -8.51 -17.19 8.47
C CYS A 230 -8.75 -17.16 6.96
N LEU A 231 -8.55 -16.01 6.33
CA LEU A 231 -8.64 -15.86 4.89
C LEU A 231 -7.76 -14.69 4.43
N VAL A 232 -6.90 -14.96 3.44
CA VAL A 232 -6.25 -13.91 2.65
C VAL A 232 -6.82 -13.94 1.24
N SER A 233 -7.14 -12.78 0.68
CA SER A 233 -7.69 -12.68 -0.67
C SER A 233 -7.22 -11.46 -1.43
N ILE A 234 -7.29 -11.58 -2.75
CA ILE A 234 -7.16 -10.48 -3.70
C ILE A 234 -8.49 -10.34 -4.42
N SER A 235 -8.97 -9.12 -4.51
CA SER A 235 -10.21 -8.76 -5.19
C SER A 235 -10.00 -7.51 -6.04
N SER A 236 -10.84 -7.29 -7.03
CA SER A 236 -10.80 -6.10 -7.87
C SER A 236 -12.21 -5.59 -8.19
N PHE A 237 -12.37 -4.27 -8.14
CA PHE A 237 -13.62 -3.61 -8.45
C PHE A 237 -13.37 -2.18 -8.96
N ASN A 238 -13.97 -1.81 -10.10
CA ASN A 238 -13.84 -0.48 -10.71
C ASN A 238 -12.37 -0.01 -10.83
N ASP A 239 -11.50 -0.87 -11.36
CA ASP A 239 -10.06 -0.64 -11.55
C ASP A 239 -9.25 -0.46 -10.23
N VAL A 240 -9.86 -0.72 -9.08
CA VAL A 240 -9.19 -0.76 -7.78
C VAL A 240 -8.91 -2.20 -7.40
N GLY A 241 -7.63 -2.53 -7.17
CA GLY A 241 -7.20 -3.80 -6.62
C GLY A 241 -7.12 -3.73 -5.09
N TYR A 242 -7.57 -4.79 -4.44
CA TYR A 242 -7.56 -4.93 -2.98
C TYR A 242 -6.86 -6.21 -2.57
N LEU A 243 -6.12 -6.16 -1.48
CA LEU A 243 -5.63 -7.33 -0.76
C LEU A 243 -6.13 -7.25 0.67
N LEU A 244 -6.89 -8.24 1.09
CA LEU A 244 -7.48 -8.33 2.43
C LEU A 244 -7.00 -9.58 3.14
N VAL A 245 -6.53 -9.41 4.37
CA VAL A 245 -6.20 -10.51 5.28
C VAL A 245 -7.07 -10.40 6.52
N THR A 246 -7.75 -11.47 6.86
CA THR A 246 -8.54 -11.61 8.08
C THR A 246 -8.13 -12.86 8.84
N ALA A 247 -8.09 -12.79 10.17
CA ALA A 247 -7.78 -13.92 11.04
C ALA A 247 -8.59 -13.86 12.34
N GLY A 248 -8.75 -15.01 12.99
CA GLY A 248 -9.45 -15.11 14.25
C GLY A 248 -10.95 -14.93 14.15
N ALA A 249 -11.55 -15.18 12.97
CA ALA A 249 -13.00 -15.23 12.86
C ALA A 249 -13.55 -16.46 13.62
N GLU A 250 -14.76 -16.31 14.17
CA GLU A 250 -15.40 -17.43 14.86
C GLU A 250 -15.66 -18.59 13.89
N PRO A 251 -15.17 -19.81 14.21
CA PRO A 251 -15.41 -20.97 13.36
C PRO A 251 -16.91 -21.22 13.23
N SER A 252 -17.40 -21.33 12.00
CA SER A 252 -18.80 -21.64 11.78
C SER A 252 -19.03 -22.30 10.42
N PHE A 253 -20.10 -23.11 10.34
CA PHE A 253 -20.60 -23.67 9.07
C PHE A 253 -21.07 -22.58 8.09
N GLU A 254 -21.24 -21.33 8.54
CA GLU A 254 -21.72 -20.19 7.74
C GLU A 254 -20.61 -19.48 6.97
N ASN A 255 -19.36 -20.00 6.97
CA ASN A 255 -18.20 -19.39 6.29
C ASN A 255 -17.95 -17.94 6.75
N LYS A 256 -17.86 -17.70 8.06
CA LYS A 256 -17.69 -16.34 8.65
C LYS A 256 -16.52 -15.58 8.07
N ASN A 257 -15.39 -16.24 7.78
CA ASN A 257 -14.24 -15.60 7.14
C ASN A 257 -14.58 -14.98 5.78
N PHE A 258 -15.40 -15.64 4.93
CA PHE A 258 -15.86 -15.05 3.67
C PHE A 258 -16.90 -13.96 3.88
N ILE A 259 -17.80 -14.10 4.88
CA ILE A 259 -18.80 -13.08 5.21
C ILE A 259 -18.12 -11.82 5.73
N ASP A 260 -17.14 -11.94 6.62
CA ASP A 260 -16.37 -10.81 7.14
C ASP A 260 -15.68 -10.05 6.00
N GLN A 261 -15.00 -10.78 5.09
CA GLN A 261 -14.36 -10.16 3.94
C GLN A 261 -15.38 -9.52 2.99
N LYS A 262 -16.52 -10.15 2.76
CA LYS A 262 -17.61 -9.56 1.99
C LYS A 262 -18.05 -8.22 2.57
N ASN A 263 -18.29 -8.15 3.87
CA ASN A 263 -18.74 -6.93 4.54
C ASN A 263 -17.72 -5.80 4.42
N ILE A 264 -16.42 -6.12 4.56
CA ILE A 264 -15.33 -5.16 4.38
C ILE A 264 -15.26 -4.68 2.92
N TYR A 265 -15.22 -5.61 1.95
CA TYR A 265 -15.16 -5.28 0.53
C TYR A 265 -16.35 -4.46 0.07
N ASP A 266 -17.57 -4.88 0.41
CA ASP A 266 -18.80 -4.17 0.03
C ASP A 266 -18.80 -2.73 0.57
N TYR A 267 -18.31 -2.53 1.80
CA TYR A 267 -18.17 -1.18 2.35
C TYR A 267 -17.21 -0.31 1.54
N TYR A 268 -15.99 -0.78 1.30
CA TYR A 268 -14.97 0.02 0.61
C TYR A 268 -15.29 0.20 -0.88
N MET A 269 -15.76 -0.84 -1.57
CA MET A 269 -16.13 -0.79 -2.99
C MET A 269 -17.30 0.16 -3.25
N ASN A 270 -18.27 0.27 -2.33
CA ASN A 270 -19.42 1.13 -2.50
C ASN A 270 -19.18 2.57 -2.04
N ASN A 271 -18.30 2.79 -1.07
CA ASN A 271 -18.14 4.09 -0.42
C ASN A 271 -16.85 4.82 -0.77
N TYR A 272 -15.92 4.22 -1.49
CA TYR A 272 -14.63 4.82 -1.82
C TYR A 272 -14.31 4.69 -3.30
N SER A 273 -13.59 5.67 -3.84
CA SER A 273 -13.09 5.65 -5.22
C SER A 273 -11.86 6.53 -5.38
N PHE A 274 -11.07 6.29 -6.43
CA PHE A 274 -10.05 7.24 -6.85
C PHE A 274 -10.70 8.47 -7.45
N ARG A 275 -10.29 9.65 -6.97
CA ARG A 275 -10.77 10.93 -7.49
C ARG A 275 -9.63 11.91 -7.63
N ASN A 276 -9.68 12.68 -8.70
CA ASN A 276 -8.75 13.76 -8.91
C ASN A 276 -9.06 14.91 -7.95
N ILE A 277 -8.09 15.27 -7.09
CA ILE A 277 -8.21 16.32 -6.07
C ILE A 277 -7.60 17.65 -6.51
N ILE A 278 -6.73 17.64 -7.51
CA ILE A 278 -6.19 18.82 -8.19
C ILE A 278 -5.73 18.43 -9.59
N ASN A 279 -5.95 19.32 -10.58
CA ASN A 279 -5.49 19.11 -11.95
C ASN A 279 -4.21 19.89 -12.21
N LYS A 280 -3.40 19.41 -13.14
CA LYS A 280 -2.28 20.16 -13.69
C LYS A 280 -2.74 21.52 -14.21
N GLY A 281 -2.12 22.59 -13.71
CA GLY A 281 -2.48 23.94 -14.09
C GLY A 281 -3.46 24.64 -13.14
N ASP A 282 -4.08 23.92 -12.19
CA ASP A 282 -4.94 24.52 -11.17
C ASP A 282 -4.15 25.49 -10.29
N LEU A 283 -4.82 26.55 -9.88
CA LEU A 283 -4.20 27.63 -9.08
C LEU A 283 -4.00 27.16 -7.65
N ILE A 284 -2.74 27.15 -7.19
CA ILE A 284 -2.36 26.93 -5.80
C ILE A 284 -2.43 28.24 -5.02
N LYS A 285 -1.73 29.27 -5.50
CA LYS A 285 -1.62 30.58 -4.82
C LYS A 285 -1.29 31.69 -5.81
N ARG A 286 -1.76 32.90 -5.52
CA ARG A 286 -1.31 34.14 -6.13
C ARG A 286 -0.31 34.81 -5.20
N ILE A 287 0.90 35.06 -5.69
CA ILE A 287 1.95 35.76 -4.98
C ILE A 287 2.44 36.96 -5.83
N LYS A 288 3.36 37.74 -5.32
CA LYS A 288 3.89 38.89 -6.04
C LYS A 288 5.41 38.88 -6.19
N THR A 289 5.93 39.57 -7.17
CA THR A 289 7.33 39.97 -7.17
C THR A 289 7.50 41.24 -6.30
N LYS A 290 8.71 41.56 -5.93
CA LYS A 290 9.03 42.84 -5.27
C LYS A 290 8.73 44.10 -6.11
N TYR A 291 8.35 43.90 -7.37
CA TYR A 291 7.92 44.95 -8.30
C TYR A 291 6.40 44.97 -8.49
N ASP A 292 5.64 44.30 -7.64
CA ASP A 292 4.18 44.16 -7.66
C ASP A 292 3.61 43.38 -8.88
N ASP A 293 4.47 42.74 -9.68
CA ASP A 293 3.98 41.86 -10.75
C ASP A 293 3.36 40.58 -10.10
N GLU A 294 2.17 40.22 -10.56
CA GLU A 294 1.49 39.01 -10.09
C GLU A 294 2.17 37.72 -10.63
N VAL A 295 2.30 36.73 -9.79
CA VAL A 295 2.84 35.40 -10.12
C VAL A 295 1.83 34.34 -9.70
N LEU A 296 1.38 33.51 -10.65
CA LEU A 296 0.45 32.43 -10.41
C LEU A 296 1.25 31.14 -10.14
N LEU A 297 1.14 30.61 -8.94
CA LEU A 297 1.65 29.28 -8.59
C LEU A 297 0.57 28.26 -8.97
N LYS A 298 0.94 27.29 -9.80
CA LYS A 298 0.02 26.29 -10.34
C LYS A 298 0.53 24.89 -10.10
N SER A 299 -0.39 23.93 -9.96
CA SER A 299 -0.03 22.51 -9.89
C SER A 299 0.72 22.08 -11.15
N LYS A 300 1.75 21.25 -10.98
CA LYS A 300 2.55 20.70 -12.07
C LYS A 300 1.99 19.39 -12.61
N GLU A 301 1.12 18.74 -11.85
CA GLU A 301 0.58 17.40 -12.13
C GLU A 301 -0.88 17.27 -11.71
N ASP A 302 -1.52 16.24 -12.25
CA ASP A 302 -2.81 15.76 -11.78
C ASP A 302 -2.56 14.86 -10.55
N VAL A 303 -3.32 15.05 -9.49
CA VAL A 303 -3.20 14.22 -8.27
C VAL A 303 -4.54 13.56 -7.99
N SER A 304 -4.54 12.23 -8.01
CA SER A 304 -5.69 11.43 -7.61
C SER A 304 -5.45 10.79 -6.25
N LYS A 305 -6.49 10.73 -5.43
CA LYS A 305 -6.49 10.07 -4.12
C LYS A 305 -7.69 9.14 -3.98
N TYR A 306 -7.48 8.02 -3.29
CA TYR A 306 -8.54 7.11 -2.92
C TYR A 306 -9.27 7.67 -1.71
N LEU A 307 -10.49 8.14 -1.90
CA LEU A 307 -11.25 8.89 -0.90
C LEU A 307 -12.68 8.39 -0.78
N ASN A 308 -13.26 8.60 0.41
CA ASN A 308 -14.69 8.38 0.62
C ASN A 308 -15.51 9.25 -0.34
N ASN A 309 -16.53 8.66 -0.95
CA ASN A 309 -17.37 9.30 -1.96
C ASN A 309 -18.17 10.51 -1.43
N ASN A 310 -18.30 10.66 -0.12
CA ASN A 310 -18.95 11.81 0.54
C ASN A 310 -18.02 13.03 0.68
N ILE A 311 -16.72 12.91 0.38
CA ILE A 311 -15.79 14.04 0.37
C ILE A 311 -15.83 14.69 -1.00
N PHE A 312 -16.23 15.93 -1.15
CA PHE A 312 -16.27 16.64 -2.42
C PHE A 312 -15.07 17.58 -2.57
N ASN A 313 -14.65 17.87 -3.80
CA ASN A 313 -13.54 18.78 -4.05
C ASN A 313 -13.73 20.18 -3.44
N LYS A 314 -14.97 20.64 -3.28
CA LYS A 314 -15.31 21.90 -2.60
C LYS A 314 -14.97 21.91 -1.09
N ASP A 315 -14.84 20.72 -0.49
CA ASP A 315 -14.52 20.54 0.93
C ASP A 315 -12.99 20.48 1.16
N LEU A 316 -12.21 20.46 0.06
CA LEU A 316 -10.75 20.44 0.11
C LEU A 316 -10.19 21.86 0.20
N VAL A 317 -9.19 22.03 1.05
CA VAL A 317 -8.50 23.30 1.25
C VAL A 317 -7.08 23.19 0.75
N ILE A 318 -6.67 24.09 -0.15
CA ILE A 318 -5.27 24.23 -0.57
C ILE A 318 -4.59 25.25 0.36
N LYS A 319 -3.58 24.78 1.11
CA LYS A 319 -2.74 25.61 1.97
C LYS A 319 -1.34 25.73 1.40
N TYR A 320 -0.90 26.95 1.14
CA TYR A 320 0.47 27.23 0.71
C TYR A 320 1.29 27.74 1.89
N ASP A 321 2.50 27.21 2.03
CA ASP A 321 3.51 27.63 3.00
C ASP A 321 4.82 27.93 2.25
N GLY A 322 5.16 29.22 2.14
CA GLY A 322 6.33 29.62 1.39
C GLY A 322 6.42 31.14 1.17
N LEU A 323 7.22 31.53 0.19
CA LEU A 323 7.48 32.94 -0.11
C LEU A 323 6.23 33.62 -0.72
N GLU A 324 5.72 34.64 -0.08
CA GLU A 324 4.64 35.49 -0.59
C GLU A 324 5.13 36.57 -1.57
N VAL A 325 6.43 36.94 -1.50
CA VAL A 325 7.07 37.92 -2.38
C VAL A 325 8.38 37.37 -2.91
N LEU A 326 8.52 37.35 -4.24
CA LEU A 326 9.76 36.92 -4.90
C LEU A 326 10.67 38.11 -5.14
N ASP A 327 11.91 38.04 -4.68
CA ASP A 327 12.96 39.04 -4.93
C ASP A 327 13.88 38.67 -6.11
N ARG A 328 14.93 39.47 -6.36
CA ARG A 328 15.85 39.25 -7.48
C ARG A 328 16.78 38.05 -7.35
N SER A 329 16.86 37.43 -6.18
CA SER A 329 17.68 36.23 -5.98
C SER A 329 17.01 34.99 -6.58
N ILE A 330 15.68 35.04 -6.77
CA ILE A 330 14.87 33.92 -7.21
C ILE A 330 14.97 33.73 -8.73
N LYS A 331 15.25 32.49 -9.13
CA LYS A 331 15.28 32.02 -10.52
C LYS A 331 14.16 31.00 -10.77
N THR A 332 13.82 30.85 -12.04
CA THR A 332 12.92 29.76 -12.47
C THR A 332 13.47 28.42 -12.02
N GLY A 333 12.66 27.62 -11.34
CA GLY A 333 13.02 26.32 -10.80
C GLY A 333 13.54 26.32 -9.38
N ASP A 334 13.75 27.48 -8.74
CA ASP A 334 14.09 27.53 -7.32
C ASP A 334 12.88 27.12 -6.47
N LYS A 335 13.12 26.30 -5.44
CA LYS A 335 12.09 25.96 -4.45
C LYS A 335 11.73 27.19 -3.64
N ILE A 336 10.45 27.53 -3.62
CA ILE A 336 9.93 28.75 -2.96
C ILE A 336 8.92 28.44 -1.84
N GLY A 337 8.57 27.19 -1.66
CA GLY A 337 7.65 26.75 -0.62
C GLY A 337 7.14 25.33 -0.86
N LYS A 338 6.05 25.02 -0.19
CA LYS A 338 5.27 23.79 -0.37
C LYS A 338 3.78 24.11 -0.31
N TYR A 339 2.96 23.21 -0.83
CA TYR A 339 1.51 23.29 -0.65
C TYR A 339 0.97 21.97 -0.18
N GLN A 340 -0.13 22.03 0.55
CA GLN A 340 -0.88 20.91 1.07
C GLN A 340 -2.32 21.00 0.57
N ILE A 341 -2.91 19.85 0.29
CA ILE A 341 -4.35 19.70 0.08
C ILE A 341 -4.89 18.99 1.31
N LEU A 342 -5.80 19.65 2.02
CA LEU A 342 -6.38 19.15 3.27
C LEU A 342 -7.87 18.89 3.11
N TYR A 343 -8.32 17.85 3.80
CA TYR A 343 -9.73 17.67 4.14
C TYR A 343 -9.88 17.82 5.65
N LYS A 344 -10.64 18.83 6.09
CA LYS A 344 -10.64 19.28 7.48
C LYS A 344 -9.18 19.61 7.89
N ASP A 345 -8.62 18.93 8.88
CA ASP A 345 -7.25 19.13 9.36
C ASP A 345 -6.27 18.02 8.87
N GLU A 346 -6.78 17.03 8.12
CA GLU A 346 -5.98 15.93 7.58
C GLU A 346 -5.31 16.33 6.27
N VAL A 347 -4.00 16.07 6.15
CA VAL A 347 -3.22 16.31 4.93
C VAL A 347 -3.37 15.12 3.99
N LEU A 348 -4.09 15.32 2.89
CA LEU A 348 -4.28 14.31 1.85
C LEU A 348 -3.10 14.25 0.86
N TYR A 349 -2.45 15.39 0.63
CA TYR A 349 -1.33 15.50 -0.31
C TYR A 349 -0.46 16.70 0.04
N GLU A 350 0.85 16.55 -0.15
CA GLU A 350 1.84 17.62 0.01
C GLU A 350 2.84 17.58 -1.16
N SER A 351 3.21 18.73 -1.69
CA SER A 351 4.24 18.86 -2.73
C SER A 351 4.98 20.19 -2.64
N ASP A 352 6.22 20.18 -3.13
CA ASP A 352 7.06 21.37 -3.24
C ASP A 352 6.57 22.29 -4.34
N VAL A 353 6.71 23.59 -4.09
CA VAL A 353 6.41 24.65 -5.06
C VAL A 353 7.69 25.29 -5.53
N TYR A 354 7.83 25.38 -6.84
CA TYR A 354 9.00 25.97 -7.50
C TYR A 354 8.61 27.22 -8.27
N SER A 355 9.53 28.22 -8.29
CA SER A 355 9.28 29.47 -8.99
C SER A 355 9.08 29.26 -10.50
N PRO A 356 7.98 29.73 -11.09
CA PRO A 356 7.74 29.65 -12.54
C PRO A 356 8.54 30.70 -13.32
N ILE A 357 9.15 31.69 -12.65
CA ILE A 357 9.83 32.83 -13.26
C ILE A 357 11.18 33.11 -12.62
N THR A 358 12.04 33.78 -13.38
CA THR A 358 13.23 34.47 -12.87
C THR A 358 12.90 35.95 -12.68
N VAL A 359 13.07 36.45 -11.46
CA VAL A 359 12.77 37.88 -11.16
C VAL A 359 13.88 38.77 -11.70
N LYS A 360 13.61 39.40 -12.84
CA LYS A 360 14.55 40.37 -13.48
C LYS A 360 14.46 41.76 -12.82
N PHE A 361 15.54 42.50 -12.92
CA PHE A 361 15.53 43.91 -12.52
C PHE A 361 14.53 44.71 -13.35
N LYS A 362 13.66 45.44 -12.70
CA LYS A 362 12.69 46.35 -13.32
C LYS A 362 12.77 47.70 -12.66
N LEU A 363 13.07 48.74 -13.44
CA LEU A 363 13.08 50.09 -12.95
C LEU A 363 11.64 50.59 -12.85
N LYS A 364 11.19 51.04 -11.68
CA LYS A 364 9.86 51.66 -11.55
C LYS A 364 9.77 52.91 -12.44
N LYS A 365 8.62 53.12 -13.12
CA LYS A 365 8.40 54.25 -14.02
C LYS A 365 8.72 55.57 -13.36
N GLU A 366 8.40 55.75 -12.10
CA GLU A 366 8.69 56.94 -11.29
C GLU A 366 10.18 57.27 -11.25
N TYR A 367 11.03 56.25 -10.99
CA TYR A 367 12.48 56.43 -11.02
C TYR A 367 13.03 56.70 -12.42
N LEU A 368 12.42 56.06 -13.46
CA LEU A 368 12.81 56.34 -14.84
C LEU A 368 12.54 57.79 -15.23
N ILE A 369 11.38 58.35 -14.87
CA ILE A 369 11.00 59.74 -15.10
C ILE A 369 12.00 60.68 -14.35
N THR A 370 12.29 60.37 -13.08
CA THR A 370 13.26 61.14 -12.28
C THR A 370 14.67 61.14 -12.88
N ILE A 371 15.13 59.95 -13.35
CA ILE A 371 16.42 59.83 -14.01
C ILE A 371 16.46 60.64 -15.31
N ILE A 372 15.41 60.55 -16.14
CA ILE A 372 15.31 61.34 -17.38
C ILE A 372 15.34 62.84 -17.06
N ALA A 373 14.58 63.30 -16.05
CA ALA A 373 14.57 64.69 -15.62
C ALA A 373 15.96 65.17 -15.16
N LEU A 374 16.65 64.36 -14.35
CA LEU A 374 18.03 64.71 -13.89
C LEU A 374 19.04 64.76 -15.04
N VAL A 375 18.93 63.78 -16.00
CA VAL A 375 19.79 63.77 -17.20
C VAL A 375 19.53 65.02 -18.07
N THR A 376 18.28 65.42 -18.26
CA THR A 376 17.92 66.63 -19.03
C THR A 376 18.40 67.88 -18.35
N ILE A 377 18.28 67.99 -17.03
CA ILE A 377 18.80 69.15 -16.25
C ILE A 377 20.32 69.20 -16.38
N LEU A 378 21.03 68.08 -16.23
CA LEU A 378 22.48 68.02 -16.38
C LEU A 378 22.91 68.41 -17.79
N PHE A 379 22.19 67.96 -18.83
CA PHE A 379 22.50 68.32 -20.21
C PHE A 379 22.33 69.84 -20.47
N MET A 380 21.22 70.40 -19.98
CA MET A 380 20.99 71.86 -20.07
C MET A 380 22.07 72.65 -19.34
N TRP A 381 22.50 72.19 -18.15
CA TRP A 381 23.60 72.85 -17.39
C TRP A 381 24.94 72.81 -18.15
N LEU A 382 25.26 71.63 -18.79
CA LEU A 382 26.46 71.52 -19.63
C LEU A 382 26.44 72.49 -20.83
N ILE A 383 25.28 72.60 -21.50
CA ILE A 383 25.08 73.56 -22.59
C ILE A 383 25.30 75.00 -22.08
N TYR A 384 24.70 75.39 -20.95
CA TYR A 384 24.87 76.64 -20.31
C TYR A 384 26.34 76.95 -20.04
N LEU A 385 27.10 76.06 -19.47
CA LEU A 385 28.53 76.19 -19.21
C LEU A 385 29.32 76.42 -20.51
N ARG A 386 28.98 75.68 -21.57
CA ARG A 386 29.63 75.82 -22.88
C ARG A 386 29.36 77.20 -23.50
N ILE A 387 28.11 77.65 -23.46
CA ILE A 387 27.74 78.98 -23.94
C ILE A 387 28.45 80.06 -23.11
N ARG A 388 28.50 79.96 -21.80
CA ARG A 388 29.22 80.89 -20.89
C ARG A 388 30.71 80.90 -21.21
N LYS A 389 31.35 79.78 -21.51
CA LYS A 389 32.78 79.75 -21.90
C LYS A 389 33.04 80.39 -23.25
N ILE A 390 32.12 80.23 -24.23
CA ILE A 390 32.23 80.87 -25.53
C ILE A 390 32.08 82.42 -25.40
N ARG A 391 31.13 82.90 -24.58
CA ARG A 391 30.96 84.32 -24.34
C ARG A 391 32.19 84.98 -23.65
N ARG A 392 32.85 84.24 -22.73
CA ARG A 392 34.08 84.70 -22.07
C ARG A 392 35.30 84.73 -22.97
N ARG A 393 35.29 84.05 -24.12
CA ARG A 393 36.40 84.07 -25.09
C ARG A 393 36.21 85.15 -26.17
N LYS A 394 35.06 85.84 -26.19
CA LYS A 394 34.74 86.91 -27.14
C LYS A 394 34.88 88.38 -26.54
N ILE A 395 35.29 88.47 -25.28
CA ILE A 395 35.70 89.67 -24.58
C ILE A 395 37.24 89.64 -24.43
#